data_aa7ed92d56d7dd874feef64fc94ae802
#
_entry.id   aa7ed92d56d7dd874feef64fc94ae802
#
_cell.length_a   1.000
_cell.length_b   1.000
_cell.length_c   1.000
_cell.angle_alpha   90.00
_cell.angle_beta   90.00
_cell.angle_gamma   90.00
#
_symmetry.space_group_name_H-M   'P 1'
#
loop_
_entity.id
_entity.type
_entity.pdbx_description
1 polymer ?
#
loop_
_entity_poly.entity_id
_entity_poly.type
_entity_poly.pdbx_seq_one_letter_code
_entity_poly.pdbx_strand_id
1 'polypeptide(L)'
;MHPGEGKGLVFAGLYEWWKDPAWPAGEPGGWMLSTSILTADTPPPGSESTVFGKLTALHDRVPLPMDKATMQAWLDPAADDAAGLVDLVRAGVKDVAADWRVDSVGKEVGNVRNNGPELIRPVEALF
;
A
#
# COMPACT_ATOMS: atom_id res chain seq x y z
N MET A 1 8.36 5.78 3.83
CA MET A 1 7.26 6.73 4.05
C MET A 1 6.43 6.29 5.24
N HIS A 2 5.86 7.22 5.96
CA HIS A 2 5.01 6.97 7.12
C HIS A 2 4.03 8.13 7.31
N PRO A 3 2.85 7.89 7.92
CA PRO A 3 1.93 8.96 8.29
C PRO A 3 2.50 9.80 9.42
N GLY A 4 1.84 10.91 9.75
CA GLY A 4 2.12 11.70 10.96
C GLY A 4 1.99 10.86 12.23
N GLU A 5 2.53 11.37 13.34
CA GLU A 5 2.56 10.65 14.63
C GLU A 5 1.18 10.14 15.07
N GLY A 6 1.14 8.89 15.53
CA GLY A 6 -0.06 8.25 16.06
C GLY A 6 -1.08 7.77 15.04
N LYS A 7 -0.81 7.91 13.73
CA LYS A 7 -1.69 7.45 12.66
C LYS A 7 -1.20 6.11 12.08
N GLY A 8 -2.13 5.19 11.84
CA GLY A 8 -1.86 3.97 11.10
C GLY A 8 -1.84 4.22 9.60
N LEU A 9 -1.11 3.40 8.87
CA LEU A 9 -1.09 3.37 7.42
C LEU A 9 -1.89 2.16 6.94
N VAL A 10 -2.93 2.40 6.14
CA VAL A 10 -3.83 1.37 5.60
C VAL A 10 -3.89 1.51 4.09
N PHE A 11 -3.78 0.40 3.38
CA PHE A 11 -3.88 0.34 1.93
C PHE A 11 -5.06 -0.50 1.48
N ALA A 12 -5.67 -0.12 0.36
CA ALA A 12 -6.70 -0.93 -0.28
C ALA A 12 -6.09 -2.24 -0.81
N GLY A 13 -6.65 -3.35 -0.37
CA GLY A 13 -6.21 -4.67 -0.78
C GLY A 13 -7.37 -5.59 -1.05
N LEU A 14 -7.09 -6.65 -1.78
CA LEU A 14 -8.00 -7.74 -2.07
C LEU A 14 -7.38 -9.04 -1.56
N TYR A 15 -8.22 -10.00 -1.24
CA TYR A 15 -7.78 -11.36 -0.96
C TYR A 15 -8.70 -12.36 -1.65
N GLU A 16 -8.15 -13.53 -1.97
CA GLU A 16 -8.91 -14.61 -2.57
C GLU A 16 -8.37 -15.96 -2.08
N TRP A 17 -9.30 -16.88 -1.82
CA TRP A 17 -8.97 -18.29 -1.64
C TRP A 17 -8.88 -18.96 -3.00
N TRP A 18 -7.69 -19.37 -3.38
CA TRP A 18 -7.42 -20.11 -4.60
C TRP A 18 -7.17 -21.58 -4.31
N LYS A 19 -7.81 -22.45 -5.08
CA LYS A 19 -7.59 -23.89 -4.96
C LYS A 19 -6.54 -24.33 -5.97
N ASP A 20 -5.47 -24.98 -5.48
CA ASP A 20 -4.43 -25.52 -6.34
C ASP A 20 -5.02 -26.60 -7.28
N PRO A 21 -4.99 -26.38 -8.60
CA PRO A 21 -5.50 -27.35 -9.57
C PRO A 21 -4.68 -28.64 -9.60
N ALA A 22 -3.44 -28.63 -9.11
CA ALA A 22 -2.61 -29.83 -8.97
C ALA A 22 -2.90 -30.65 -7.70
N TRP A 23 -3.74 -30.10 -6.78
CA TRP A 23 -4.11 -30.84 -5.56
C TRP A 23 -5.02 -32.02 -5.92
N PRO A 24 -4.80 -33.23 -5.32
CA PRO A 24 -5.58 -34.40 -5.64
C PRO A 24 -7.07 -34.19 -5.47
N ALA A 25 -7.85 -34.61 -6.46
CA ALA A 25 -9.30 -34.50 -6.42
C ALA A 25 -9.88 -35.36 -5.27
N GLY A 26 -10.76 -34.76 -4.46
CA GLY A 26 -11.39 -35.42 -3.34
C GLY A 26 -10.58 -35.37 -2.03
N GLU A 27 -9.33 -34.97 -2.06
CA GLU A 27 -8.54 -34.80 -0.83
C GLU A 27 -8.87 -33.44 -0.16
N PRO A 28 -8.95 -33.42 1.19
CA PRO A 28 -9.14 -32.18 1.92
C PRO A 28 -7.88 -31.29 1.82
N GLY A 29 -8.05 -29.96 1.70
CA GLY A 29 -6.94 -29.01 1.59
C GLY A 29 -6.73 -28.49 0.19
N GLY A 30 -5.50 -28.08 -0.13
CA GLY A 30 -5.13 -27.46 -1.41
C GLY A 30 -5.60 -26.03 -1.61
N TRP A 31 -6.12 -25.38 -0.58
CA TRP A 31 -6.51 -23.98 -0.62
C TRP A 31 -5.35 -23.08 -0.19
N MET A 32 -5.11 -22.06 -0.96
CA MET A 32 -4.11 -21.02 -0.68
C MET A 32 -4.80 -19.66 -0.63
N LEU A 33 -4.54 -18.93 0.44
CA LEU A 33 -4.97 -17.53 0.53
C LEU A 33 -3.96 -16.66 -0.20
N SER A 34 -4.40 -15.96 -1.24
CA SER A 34 -3.62 -14.95 -1.94
C SER A 34 -4.12 -13.55 -1.58
N THR A 35 -3.21 -12.59 -1.57
CA THR A 35 -3.53 -11.19 -1.33
C THR A 35 -2.84 -10.29 -2.36
N SER A 36 -3.47 -9.19 -2.70
CA SER A 36 -2.90 -8.15 -3.55
C SER A 36 -3.23 -6.76 -2.99
N ILE A 37 -2.36 -5.79 -3.25
CA ILE A 37 -2.58 -4.39 -2.89
C ILE A 37 -2.88 -3.62 -4.17
N LEU A 38 -3.92 -2.78 -4.14
CA LEU A 38 -4.23 -1.89 -5.24
C LEU A 38 -3.19 -0.79 -5.32
N THR A 39 -2.71 -0.52 -6.53
CA THR A 39 -1.75 0.55 -6.80
C THR A 39 -2.27 1.47 -7.89
N ALA A 40 -1.82 2.72 -7.88
CA ALA A 40 -2.02 3.67 -8.97
C ALA A 40 -0.67 4.22 -9.43
N ASP A 41 -0.68 4.88 -10.58
CA ASP A 41 0.49 5.60 -11.05
C ASP A 41 0.82 6.74 -10.08
N THR A 42 2.10 6.95 -9.82
CA THR A 42 2.52 8.14 -9.07
C THR A 42 2.22 9.39 -9.89
N PRO A 43 1.75 10.49 -9.26
CA PRO A 43 1.55 11.74 -9.97
C PRO A 43 2.84 12.19 -10.69
N PRO A 44 2.73 12.84 -11.86
CA PRO A 44 3.89 13.26 -12.61
C PRO A 44 4.78 14.21 -11.79
N PRO A 45 6.10 14.26 -12.10
CA PRO A 45 7.02 15.21 -11.48
C PRO A 45 6.50 16.64 -11.61
N GLY A 46 6.55 17.42 -10.51
CA GLY A 46 6.02 18.78 -10.47
C GLY A 46 4.59 18.90 -9.96
N SER A 47 3.91 17.78 -9.60
CA SER A 47 2.71 17.85 -8.81
C SER A 47 3.03 18.46 -7.43
N GLU A 48 2.16 19.36 -6.94
CA GLU A 48 2.40 20.24 -5.78
C GLU A 48 2.74 19.52 -4.44
N SER A 49 2.58 18.20 -4.37
CA SER A 49 2.92 17.42 -3.17
C SER A 49 4.39 17.01 -3.17
N THR A 50 5.15 17.52 -2.21
CA THR A 50 6.54 17.12 -1.97
C THR A 50 6.71 15.62 -1.71
N VAL A 51 5.69 14.98 -1.13
CA VAL A 51 5.67 13.53 -0.85
C VAL A 51 5.59 12.73 -2.15
N PHE A 52 4.64 13.07 -3.03
CA PHE A 52 4.50 12.38 -4.31
C PHE A 52 5.70 12.61 -5.24
N GLY A 53 6.30 13.79 -5.24
CA GLY A 53 7.53 14.04 -5.98
C GLY A 53 8.69 13.12 -5.56
N LYS A 54 8.85 12.88 -4.26
CA LYS A 54 9.84 11.93 -3.73
C LYS A 54 9.48 10.48 -4.09
N LEU A 55 8.20 10.10 -4.03
CA LEU A 55 7.75 8.75 -4.38
C LEU A 55 7.92 8.47 -5.87
N THR A 56 7.62 9.43 -6.74
CA THR A 56 7.81 9.31 -8.19
C THR A 56 9.27 9.05 -8.56
N ALA A 57 10.21 9.66 -7.82
CA ALA A 57 11.64 9.40 -8.01
C ALA A 57 12.07 7.97 -7.60
N LEU A 58 11.26 7.29 -6.76
CA LEU A 58 11.54 5.94 -6.29
C LEU A 58 10.86 4.87 -7.13
N HIS A 59 9.60 5.09 -7.50
CA HIS A 59 8.78 4.10 -8.22
C HIS A 59 7.64 4.80 -8.96
N ASP A 60 7.26 4.25 -10.11
CA ASP A 60 6.16 4.73 -10.95
C ASP A 60 4.76 4.41 -10.40
N ARG A 61 4.68 3.57 -9.38
CA ARG A 61 3.42 3.15 -8.76
C ARG A 61 3.45 3.34 -7.24
N VAL A 62 2.29 3.72 -6.69
CA VAL A 62 2.08 3.88 -5.26
C VAL A 62 0.88 3.03 -4.80
N PRO A 63 0.98 2.32 -3.67
CA PRO A 63 -0.17 1.69 -3.05
C PRO A 63 -1.24 2.73 -2.71
N LEU A 64 -2.52 2.38 -2.93
CA LEU A 64 -3.64 3.26 -2.66
C LEU A 64 -3.96 3.30 -1.16
N PRO A 65 -3.70 4.43 -0.47
CA PRO A 65 -3.98 4.56 0.96
C PRO A 65 -5.44 4.88 1.21
N MET A 66 -5.90 4.53 2.39
CA MET A 66 -7.25 4.84 2.86
C MET A 66 -7.21 5.55 4.20
N ASP A 67 -8.13 6.49 4.39
CA ASP A 67 -8.50 6.98 5.71
C ASP A 67 -9.46 5.99 6.40
N LYS A 68 -9.85 6.31 7.63
CA LYS A 68 -10.75 5.45 8.42
C LYS A 68 -12.13 5.29 7.77
N ALA A 69 -12.69 6.35 7.18
CA ALA A 69 -14.02 6.30 6.58
C ALA A 69 -14.03 5.46 5.31
N THR A 70 -13.04 5.68 4.44
CA THR A 70 -12.84 4.91 3.22
C THR A 70 -12.55 3.44 3.52
N MET A 71 -11.74 3.15 4.55
CA MET A 71 -11.49 1.78 5.00
C MET A 71 -12.77 1.08 5.47
N GLN A 72 -13.64 1.77 6.21
CA GLN A 72 -14.92 1.20 6.65
C GLN A 72 -15.84 0.87 5.46
N ALA A 73 -15.92 1.76 4.45
CA ALA A 73 -16.67 1.50 3.23
C ALA A 73 -16.06 0.33 2.43
N TRP A 74 -14.73 0.25 2.34
CA TRP A 74 -14.01 -0.83 1.65
C TRP A 74 -14.25 -2.21 2.28
N LEU A 75 -14.40 -2.27 3.59
CA LEU A 75 -14.59 -3.50 4.36
C LEU A 75 -16.07 -3.85 4.57
N ASP A 76 -17.00 -3.05 4.06
CA ASP A 76 -18.43 -3.32 4.19
C ASP A 76 -18.84 -4.52 3.32
N PRO A 77 -19.25 -5.63 3.91
CA PRO A 77 -19.68 -6.82 3.16
C PRO A 77 -20.97 -6.63 2.36
N ALA A 78 -21.72 -5.55 2.62
CA ALA A 78 -22.93 -5.20 1.89
C ALA A 78 -22.65 -4.29 0.67
N ALA A 79 -21.40 -3.83 0.51
CA ALA A 79 -21.03 -3.02 -0.65
C ALA A 79 -21.05 -3.87 -1.93
N ASP A 80 -21.82 -3.43 -2.93
CA ASP A 80 -21.99 -4.10 -4.22
C ASP A 80 -21.43 -3.30 -5.41
N ASP A 81 -20.99 -2.05 -5.16
CA ASP A 81 -20.36 -1.18 -6.17
C ASP A 81 -18.83 -1.17 -6.05
N ALA A 82 -18.18 -2.20 -6.57
CA ALA A 82 -16.72 -2.31 -6.56
C ALA A 82 -16.03 -1.16 -7.32
N ALA A 83 -16.61 -0.68 -8.43
CA ALA A 83 -16.04 0.42 -9.21
C ALA A 83 -16.09 1.73 -8.42
N GLY A 84 -17.22 2.05 -7.81
CA GLY A 84 -17.38 3.23 -6.95
C GLY A 84 -16.46 3.20 -5.74
N LEU A 85 -16.21 2.03 -5.13
CA LEU A 85 -15.23 1.88 -4.04
C LEU A 85 -13.81 2.19 -4.50
N VAL A 86 -13.40 1.70 -5.66
CA VAL A 86 -12.06 2.00 -6.23
C VAL A 86 -11.93 3.50 -6.52
N ASP A 87 -12.95 4.12 -7.08
CA ASP A 87 -12.96 5.55 -7.37
C ASP A 87 -12.92 6.40 -6.09
N LEU A 88 -13.64 5.98 -5.05
CA LEU A 88 -13.58 6.60 -3.71
C LEU A 88 -12.16 6.57 -3.13
N VAL A 89 -11.51 5.42 -3.17
CA VAL A 89 -10.12 5.28 -2.69
C VAL A 89 -9.18 6.18 -3.49
N ARG A 90 -9.29 6.18 -4.83
CA ARG A 90 -8.45 7.02 -5.71
C ARG A 90 -8.63 8.51 -5.44
N ALA A 91 -9.86 8.95 -5.24
CA ALA A 91 -10.16 10.36 -4.94
C ALA A 91 -9.53 10.82 -3.63
N GLY A 92 -9.47 9.96 -2.60
CA GLY A 92 -8.93 10.27 -1.28
C GLY A 92 -7.41 10.25 -1.17
N VAL A 93 -6.68 9.71 -2.16
CA VAL A 93 -5.21 9.48 -2.06
C VAL A 93 -4.43 10.72 -1.66
N LYS A 94 -4.74 11.88 -2.27
CA LYS A 94 -4.01 13.13 -2.00
C LYS A 94 -4.22 13.61 -0.58
N ASP A 95 -5.45 13.55 -0.09
CA ASP A 95 -5.82 14.03 1.24
C ASP A 95 -5.23 13.12 2.33
N VAL A 96 -5.27 11.81 2.11
CA VAL A 96 -4.67 10.83 3.04
C VAL A 96 -3.16 10.98 3.11
N ALA A 97 -2.51 11.27 1.99
CA ALA A 97 -1.06 11.41 1.92
C ALA A 97 -0.54 12.82 2.24
N ALA A 98 -1.42 13.79 2.51
CA ALA A 98 -1.04 15.20 2.69
C ALA A 98 -0.06 15.42 3.86
N ASP A 99 -0.17 14.64 4.93
CA ASP A 99 0.70 14.72 6.11
C ASP A 99 1.77 13.60 6.17
N TRP A 100 1.95 12.85 5.10
CA TRP A 100 2.98 11.82 5.06
C TRP A 100 4.39 12.41 5.02
N ARG A 101 5.34 11.63 5.54
CA ARG A 101 6.77 11.91 5.47
C ARG A 101 7.47 10.81 4.68
N VAL A 102 8.51 11.20 3.96
CA VAL A 102 9.39 10.30 3.23
C VAL A 102 10.80 10.56 3.70
N ASP A 103 11.37 9.59 4.40
CA ASP A 103 12.72 9.64 4.91
C ASP A 103 13.59 8.63 4.16
N SER A 104 14.82 9.01 3.88
CA SER A 104 15.82 8.09 3.33
C SER A 104 16.29 7.14 4.42
N VAL A 105 16.44 5.86 4.06
CA VAL A 105 16.97 4.82 4.95
C VAL A 105 18.16 4.12 4.30
N GLY A 106 18.93 3.38 5.09
CA GLY A 106 20.10 2.65 4.61
C GLY A 106 19.74 1.58 3.57
N LYS A 107 20.71 1.20 2.73
CA LYS A 107 20.54 0.18 1.68
C LYS A 107 20.22 -1.22 2.24
N GLU A 108 20.51 -1.43 3.51
CA GLU A 108 20.30 -2.67 4.24
C GLU A 108 18.82 -3.08 4.26
N VAL A 109 17.89 -2.12 4.16
CA VAL A 109 16.44 -2.37 4.09
C VAL A 109 16.05 -3.21 2.87
N GLY A 110 16.80 -3.13 1.78
CA GLY A 110 16.55 -3.90 0.55
C GLY A 110 16.94 -5.39 0.64
N ASN A 111 17.61 -5.81 1.70
CA ASN A 111 17.98 -7.22 1.88
C ASN A 111 16.96 -7.91 2.80
N VAL A 112 16.17 -8.83 2.24
CA VAL A 112 15.11 -9.57 2.95
C VAL A 112 15.59 -10.43 4.13
N ARG A 113 16.92 -10.65 4.26
CA ARG A 113 17.51 -11.35 5.40
C ARG A 113 17.73 -10.47 6.60
N ASN A 114 17.70 -9.16 6.41
CA ASN A 114 17.84 -8.21 7.49
C ASN A 114 16.45 -7.99 8.14
N ASN A 115 16.44 -7.97 9.47
CA ASN A 115 15.22 -7.76 10.24
C ASN A 115 15.56 -7.11 11.58
N GLY A 116 15.33 -5.80 11.68
CA GLY A 116 15.59 -5.06 12.91
C GLY A 116 15.10 -3.61 12.82
N PRO A 117 14.86 -2.95 13.96
CA PRO A 117 14.36 -1.58 14.01
C PRO A 117 15.35 -0.54 13.48
N GLU A 118 16.63 -0.88 13.36
CA GLU A 118 17.66 -0.02 12.78
C GLU A 118 17.44 0.25 11.30
N LEU A 119 16.76 -0.65 10.58
CA LEU A 119 16.50 -0.55 9.14
C LEU A 119 15.64 0.65 8.75
N ILE A 120 14.82 1.14 9.68
CA ILE A 120 13.94 2.30 9.45
C ILE A 120 14.53 3.60 10.02
N ARG A 121 15.76 3.59 10.50
CA ARG A 121 16.42 4.82 10.98
C ARG A 121 16.73 5.71 9.79
N PRO A 122 16.30 6.99 9.83
CA PRO A 122 16.65 7.93 8.77
C PRO A 122 18.17 8.07 8.64
N VAL A 123 18.65 8.14 7.40
CA VAL A 123 20.03 8.49 7.08
C VAL A 123 20.04 9.82 6.33
N GLU A 124 21.11 10.59 6.45
CA GLU A 124 21.29 11.80 5.63
C GLU A 124 21.32 11.38 4.16
N ALA A 125 20.45 11.99 3.36
CA ALA A 125 20.44 11.75 1.92
C ALA A 125 21.75 12.31 1.36
N LEU A 126 22.58 11.44 0.81
CA LEU A 126 23.80 11.80 0.09
C LEU A 126 23.44 12.24 -1.35
N PHE A 127 22.63 13.30 -1.48
CA PHE A 127 22.31 13.90 -2.78
C PHE A 127 22.44 15.41 -2.71
#